data_9ed543da9b117fe8670999eb1f8ca065
#
_entry.id   9ed543da9b117fe8670999eb1f8ca065
#
_cell.length_a   1.000
_cell.length_b   1.000
_cell.length_c   1.000
_cell.angle_alpha   90.00
_cell.angle_beta   90.00
_cell.angle_gamma   90.00
#
_symmetry.space_group_name_H-M   'P 1'
#
loop_
_entity.id
_entity.type
_entity.pdbx_description
1 polymer ?
#
loop_
_entity_poly.entity_id
_entity_poly.type
_entity_poly.pdbx_seq_one_letter_code
_entity_poly.pdbx_strand_id
1 'polypeptide(L)'
;MQAKVSWQKKMHFVGRGDSGHEVHLDAKKEIGGEDLGARPMELLLMGLGGCTGIDIVMILDKMRIAYDRVDVLLDAKRAPNPPEKFTEITLTYEIDAIDADVDKVIRAVKLSQEKYCSASHSLSATLSAVVVVNGQKVYDDRANLPE
;
A
#
# COMPACT_ATOMS: atom_id res chain seq x y z
N MET A 1 14.22 5.36 -14.23
CA MET A 1 14.17 4.80 -12.85
C MET A 1 15.00 3.54 -12.81
N GLN A 2 15.95 3.45 -11.90
CA GLN A 2 16.82 2.29 -11.72
C GLN A 2 16.87 1.90 -10.23
N ALA A 3 17.10 0.63 -9.97
CA ALA A 3 17.35 0.13 -8.63
C ALA A 3 18.44 -0.94 -8.68
N LYS A 4 19.23 -1.01 -7.61
CA LYS A 4 20.23 -2.05 -7.39
C LYS A 4 19.93 -2.76 -6.08
N VAL A 5 19.94 -4.09 -6.11
CA VAL A 5 19.76 -4.92 -4.92
C VAL A 5 21.03 -5.75 -4.75
N SER A 6 21.72 -5.58 -3.63
CA SER A 6 23.02 -6.16 -3.38
C SER A 6 22.95 -7.15 -2.21
N TRP A 7 23.38 -8.37 -2.45
CA TRP A 7 23.52 -9.39 -1.42
C TRP A 7 24.58 -9.01 -0.38
N GLN A 8 24.27 -9.16 0.88
CA GLN A 8 25.16 -8.90 2.00
C GLN A 8 25.71 -10.20 2.61
N LYS A 9 24.82 -11.02 3.14
CA LYS A 9 25.15 -12.30 3.75
C LYS A 9 23.89 -13.14 3.91
N LYS A 10 23.98 -14.46 3.86
CA LYS A 10 22.84 -15.38 3.95
C LYS A 10 21.71 -14.98 3.00
N MET A 11 20.55 -14.56 3.53
CA MET A 11 19.39 -14.09 2.74
C MET A 11 19.16 -12.58 2.85
N HIS A 12 20.09 -11.85 3.45
CA HIS A 12 20.03 -10.41 3.62
C HIS A 12 20.52 -9.69 2.36
N PHE A 13 19.70 -8.77 1.86
CA PHE A 13 19.98 -7.89 0.75
C PHE A 13 19.76 -6.43 1.14
N VAL A 14 20.43 -5.52 0.46
CA VAL A 14 20.20 -4.07 0.57
C VAL A 14 19.85 -3.53 -0.81
N GLY A 15 18.68 -2.93 -0.92
CA GLY A 15 18.18 -2.24 -2.10
C GLY A 15 18.44 -0.74 -2.04
N ARG A 16 18.78 -0.13 -3.18
CA ARG A 16 18.84 1.32 -3.39
C ARG A 16 18.21 1.67 -4.73
N GLY A 17 17.34 2.68 -4.74
CA GLY A 17 16.82 3.29 -5.96
C GLY A 17 17.46 4.65 -6.24
N ASP A 18 16.93 5.37 -7.20
CA ASP A 18 17.40 6.72 -7.60
C ASP A 18 17.32 7.74 -6.44
N SER A 19 16.46 7.53 -5.45
CA SER A 19 16.37 8.38 -4.25
C SER A 19 17.58 8.29 -3.32
N GLY A 20 18.40 7.25 -3.47
CA GLY A 20 19.59 7.01 -2.66
C GLY A 20 19.31 6.37 -1.28
N HIS A 21 18.06 6.24 -0.86
CA HIS A 21 17.71 5.60 0.41
C HIS A 21 17.92 4.09 0.36
N GLU A 22 18.39 3.54 1.46
CA GLU A 22 18.55 2.09 1.62
C GLU A 22 17.29 1.43 2.15
N VAL A 23 17.00 0.25 1.60
CA VAL A 23 15.95 -0.64 2.08
C VAL A 23 16.56 -2.01 2.33
N HIS A 24 16.44 -2.50 3.57
CA HIS A 24 16.91 -3.82 3.95
C HIS A 24 15.82 -4.86 3.69
N LEU A 25 16.21 -5.95 3.03
CA LEU A 25 15.36 -7.10 2.74
C LEU A 25 15.98 -8.35 3.36
N ASP A 26 15.18 -9.17 4.02
CA ASP A 26 15.65 -10.45 4.53
C ASP A 26 14.52 -11.47 4.58
N ALA A 27 14.90 -12.74 4.73
CA ALA A 27 13.95 -13.83 4.93
C ALA A 27 13.67 -14.05 6.43
N LYS A 28 12.64 -14.84 6.72
CA LYS A 28 12.34 -15.32 8.08
C LYS A 28 13.45 -16.25 8.57
N LYS A 29 13.65 -16.32 9.89
CA LYS A 29 14.66 -17.21 10.52
C LYS A 29 14.43 -18.68 10.19
N GLU A 30 13.17 -19.11 10.09
CA GLU A 30 12.77 -20.50 9.81
C GLU A 30 13.26 -21.00 8.44
N ILE A 31 13.52 -20.08 7.50
CA ILE A 31 14.04 -20.41 6.16
C ILE A 31 15.47 -19.91 5.92
N GLY A 32 16.20 -19.60 7.01
CA GLY A 32 17.63 -19.26 6.97
C GLY A 32 17.95 -17.76 6.93
N GLY A 33 16.97 -16.88 7.07
CA GLY A 33 17.17 -15.45 7.26
C GLY A 33 17.66 -15.09 8.67
N GLU A 34 17.98 -13.84 8.88
CA GLU A 34 18.39 -13.29 10.18
C GLU A 34 17.40 -12.24 10.72
N ASP A 35 16.33 -11.98 9.96
CA ASP A 35 15.28 -11.01 10.32
C ASP A 35 15.80 -9.55 10.39
N LEU A 36 16.70 -9.21 9.49
CA LEU A 36 17.37 -7.90 9.43
C LEU A 36 16.65 -6.88 8.54
N GLY A 37 15.54 -7.25 7.91
CA GLY A 37 14.79 -6.38 7.02
C GLY A 37 13.40 -6.90 6.71
N ALA A 38 12.63 -6.08 6.00
CA ALA A 38 11.31 -6.44 5.54
C ALA A 38 11.36 -7.60 4.52
N ARG A 39 10.30 -8.38 4.44
CA ARG A 39 10.16 -9.40 3.40
C ARG A 39 9.91 -8.74 2.05
N PRO A 40 10.43 -9.29 0.94
CA PRO A 40 10.18 -8.71 -0.38
C PRO A 40 8.71 -8.49 -0.70
N MET A 41 7.82 -9.42 -0.32
CA MET A 41 6.38 -9.27 -0.52
C MET A 41 5.75 -8.20 0.37
N GLU A 42 6.27 -7.98 1.59
CA GLU A 42 5.84 -6.87 2.45
C GLU A 42 6.19 -5.52 1.81
N LEU A 43 7.36 -5.41 1.17
CA LEU A 43 7.76 -4.17 0.48
C LEU A 43 6.85 -3.84 -0.71
N LEU A 44 6.31 -4.84 -1.41
CA LEU A 44 5.30 -4.61 -2.45
C LEU A 44 4.02 -4.00 -1.86
N LEU A 45 3.56 -4.49 -0.71
CA LEU A 45 2.41 -3.92 0.00
C LEU A 45 2.72 -2.52 0.51
N MET A 46 3.88 -2.32 1.14
CA MET A 46 4.31 -0.98 1.62
C MET A 46 4.43 0.00 0.45
N GLY A 47 4.95 -0.44 -0.69
CA GLY A 47 5.04 0.38 -1.90
C GLY A 47 3.66 0.77 -2.43
N LEU A 48 2.69 -0.16 -2.45
CA LEU A 48 1.31 0.12 -2.81
C LEU A 48 0.68 1.12 -1.84
N GLY A 49 0.78 0.87 -0.53
CA GLY A 49 0.21 1.75 0.51
C GLY A 49 0.81 3.15 0.47
N GLY A 50 2.15 3.25 0.31
CA GLY A 50 2.83 4.54 0.19
C GLY A 50 2.45 5.31 -1.06
N CYS A 51 2.34 4.63 -2.21
CA CYS A 51 1.95 5.25 -3.47
C CYS A 51 0.55 5.87 -3.37
N THR A 52 -0.45 5.09 -2.95
CA THR A 52 -1.83 5.59 -2.81
C THR A 52 -1.96 6.62 -1.68
N GLY A 53 -1.23 6.45 -0.56
CA GLY A 53 -1.22 7.42 0.54
C GLY A 53 -0.72 8.80 0.12
N ILE A 54 0.37 8.86 -0.64
CA ILE A 54 0.91 10.12 -1.20
C ILE A 54 -0.12 10.78 -2.12
N ASP A 55 -0.76 10.01 -3.01
CA ASP A 55 -1.80 10.55 -3.90
C ASP A 55 -2.95 11.16 -3.10
N ILE A 56 -3.44 10.44 -2.06
CA ILE A 56 -4.56 10.91 -1.23
C ILE A 56 -4.20 12.21 -0.53
N VAL A 57 -3.03 12.29 0.11
CA VAL A 57 -2.54 13.52 0.76
C VAL A 57 -2.51 14.68 -0.24
N MET A 58 -1.92 14.47 -1.43
CA MET A 58 -1.88 15.49 -2.48
C MET A 58 -3.27 15.93 -2.95
N ILE A 59 -4.24 15.02 -3.02
CA ILE A 59 -5.60 15.33 -3.46
C ILE A 59 -6.36 16.08 -2.36
N LEU A 60 -6.24 15.66 -1.09
CA LEU A 60 -6.85 16.34 0.05
C LEU A 60 -6.34 17.78 0.17
N ASP A 61 -5.02 17.99 0.00
CA ASP A 61 -4.41 19.33 -0.02
C ASP A 61 -5.00 20.21 -1.14
N LYS A 62 -5.12 19.67 -2.35
CA LYS A 62 -5.74 20.37 -3.48
C LYS A 62 -7.22 20.69 -3.23
N MET A 63 -7.93 19.84 -2.52
CA MET A 63 -9.32 20.05 -2.13
C MET A 63 -9.45 20.98 -0.91
N ARG A 64 -8.33 21.39 -0.29
CA ARG A 64 -8.28 22.19 0.94
C ARG A 64 -9.00 21.55 2.10
N ILE A 65 -8.88 20.24 2.25
CA ILE A 65 -9.41 19.47 3.38
C ILE A 65 -8.28 19.38 4.41
N ALA A 66 -8.54 19.85 5.63
CA ALA A 66 -7.63 19.68 6.75
C ALA A 66 -7.75 18.26 7.30
N TYR A 67 -6.62 17.62 7.59
CA TYR A 67 -6.54 16.27 8.15
C TYR A 67 -5.38 16.19 9.16
N ASP A 68 -5.55 15.36 10.18
CA ASP A 68 -4.54 15.11 11.20
C ASP A 68 -3.85 13.74 11.00
N ARG A 69 -4.54 12.81 10.35
CA ARG A 69 -4.03 11.45 10.14
C ARG A 69 -4.50 10.88 8.80
N VAL A 70 -3.59 10.21 8.12
CA VAL A 70 -3.88 9.38 6.95
C VAL A 70 -3.09 8.09 7.08
N ASP A 71 -3.75 7.00 7.42
CA ASP A 71 -3.17 5.66 7.47
C ASP A 71 -3.77 4.79 6.35
N VAL A 72 -2.95 3.92 5.80
CA VAL A 72 -3.37 2.92 4.82
C VAL A 72 -2.99 1.54 5.35
N LEU A 73 -3.98 0.77 5.75
CA LEU A 73 -3.81 -0.61 6.15
C LEU A 73 -4.05 -1.52 4.94
N LEU A 74 -3.18 -2.51 4.77
CA LEU A 74 -3.27 -3.45 3.66
C LEU A 74 -3.40 -4.88 4.19
N ASP A 75 -4.44 -5.55 3.77
CA ASP A 75 -4.64 -6.99 4.00
C ASP A 75 -4.64 -7.70 2.66
N ALA A 76 -3.76 -8.70 2.50
CA ALA A 76 -3.52 -9.35 1.22
C ALA A 76 -3.62 -10.88 1.32
N LYS A 77 -4.36 -11.46 0.40
CA LYS A 77 -4.39 -12.90 0.18
C LYS A 77 -3.37 -13.29 -0.89
N ARG A 78 -2.74 -14.44 -0.69
CA ARG A 78 -1.80 -15.03 -1.64
C ARG A 78 -2.34 -16.32 -2.23
N ALA A 79 -1.93 -16.65 -3.45
CA ALA A 79 -2.19 -17.96 -4.04
C ALA A 79 -1.58 -19.07 -3.15
N PRO A 80 -2.28 -20.21 -2.97
CA PRO A 80 -1.82 -21.29 -2.09
C PRO A 80 -0.63 -22.07 -2.64
N ASN A 81 -0.36 -21.94 -3.92
CA ASN A 81 0.72 -22.65 -4.62
C ASN A 81 1.66 -21.66 -5.30
N PRO A 82 2.95 -22.02 -5.49
CA PRO A 82 3.88 -21.18 -6.25
C PRO A 82 3.32 -20.78 -7.63
N PRO A 83 3.50 -19.50 -8.02
CA PRO A 83 4.39 -18.51 -7.45
C PRO A 83 3.85 -17.71 -6.24
N GLU A 84 2.81 -18.13 -5.56
CA GLU A 84 2.24 -17.49 -4.37
C GLU A 84 2.08 -15.96 -4.49
N LYS A 85 1.65 -15.50 -5.65
CA LYS A 85 1.38 -14.09 -5.92
C LYS A 85 0.20 -13.58 -5.10
N PHE A 86 0.10 -12.27 -4.91
CA PHE A 86 -1.12 -11.67 -4.37
C PHE A 86 -2.29 -11.91 -5.33
N THR A 87 -3.41 -12.39 -4.78
CA THR A 87 -4.68 -12.59 -5.51
C THR A 87 -5.66 -11.48 -5.22
N GLU A 88 -5.74 -11.07 -3.97
CA GLU A 88 -6.61 -10.00 -3.49
C GLU A 88 -5.84 -9.11 -2.51
N ILE A 89 -6.09 -7.80 -2.55
CA ILE A 89 -5.56 -6.84 -1.57
C ILE A 89 -6.68 -5.89 -1.20
N THR A 90 -7.03 -5.86 0.09
CA THR A 90 -7.93 -4.85 0.65
C THR A 90 -7.11 -3.70 1.22
N LEU A 91 -7.39 -2.48 0.79
CA LEU A 91 -6.81 -1.26 1.32
C LEU A 91 -7.85 -0.56 2.20
N THR A 92 -7.57 -0.46 3.48
CA THR A 92 -8.39 0.33 4.42
C THR A 92 -7.71 1.67 4.65
N TYR A 93 -8.37 2.74 4.26
CA TYR A 93 -7.92 4.12 4.43
C TYR A 93 -8.56 4.71 5.67
N GLU A 94 -7.77 4.94 6.70
CA GLU A 94 -8.19 5.62 7.93
C GLU A 94 -7.75 7.08 7.88
N ILE A 95 -8.71 7.99 7.80
CA ILE A 95 -8.46 9.41 7.62
C ILE A 95 -9.20 10.18 8.71
N ASP A 96 -8.44 10.87 9.56
CA ASP A 96 -8.99 11.83 10.54
C ASP A 96 -8.94 13.21 9.90
N ALA A 97 -10.10 13.74 9.56
CA ALA A 97 -10.24 14.99 8.85
C ALA A 97 -11.17 15.94 9.63
N ILE A 98 -10.77 17.21 9.69
CA ILE A 98 -11.49 18.27 10.38
C ILE A 98 -12.54 18.86 9.43
N ASP A 99 -13.80 18.93 9.88
CA ASP A 99 -14.93 19.46 9.09
C ASP A 99 -15.00 18.90 7.66
N ALA A 100 -14.65 17.62 7.50
CA ALA A 100 -14.51 17.02 6.18
C ALA A 100 -15.88 16.69 5.56
N ASP A 101 -16.02 17.11 4.33
CA ASP A 101 -16.98 16.55 3.40
C ASP A 101 -16.56 15.11 3.06
N VAL A 102 -17.28 14.14 3.63
CA VAL A 102 -17.02 12.70 3.48
C VAL A 102 -16.97 12.28 2.01
N ASP A 103 -17.83 12.85 1.17
CA ASP A 103 -17.85 12.54 -0.27
C ASP A 103 -16.57 12.97 -0.97
N LYS A 104 -15.96 14.07 -0.55
CA LYS A 104 -14.66 14.50 -1.07
C LYS A 104 -13.53 13.56 -0.65
N VAL A 105 -13.56 13.05 0.59
CA VAL A 105 -12.58 12.06 1.05
C VAL A 105 -12.72 10.76 0.24
N ILE A 106 -13.93 10.24 0.08
CA ILE A 106 -14.18 9.06 -0.76
C ILE A 106 -13.71 9.31 -2.20
N ARG A 107 -13.98 10.49 -2.75
CA ARG A 107 -13.52 10.86 -4.10
C ARG A 107 -12.01 10.89 -4.20
N ALA A 108 -11.29 11.36 -3.18
CA ALA A 108 -9.83 11.36 -3.17
C ALA A 108 -9.27 9.93 -3.26
N VAL A 109 -9.84 8.99 -2.48
CA VAL A 109 -9.46 7.58 -2.53
C VAL A 109 -9.72 6.97 -3.90
N LYS A 110 -10.91 7.16 -4.46
CA LYS A 110 -11.28 6.66 -5.80
C LYS A 110 -10.35 7.21 -6.89
N LEU A 111 -10.04 8.49 -6.85
CA LEU A 111 -9.14 9.11 -7.83
C LEU A 111 -7.72 8.51 -7.77
N SER A 112 -7.21 8.23 -6.57
CA SER A 112 -5.92 7.53 -6.44
C SER A 112 -5.99 6.15 -7.08
N GLN A 113 -6.96 5.33 -6.72
CA GLN A 113 -7.07 3.95 -7.20
C GLN A 113 -7.31 3.84 -8.70
N GLU A 114 -8.22 4.65 -9.24
CA GLU A 114 -8.66 4.55 -10.63
C GLU A 114 -7.70 5.22 -11.61
N LYS A 115 -6.94 6.23 -11.15
CA LYS A 115 -6.23 7.11 -12.08
C LYS A 115 -4.75 7.35 -11.75
N TYR A 116 -4.38 7.52 -10.49
CA TYR A 116 -3.07 8.07 -10.15
C TYR A 116 -2.08 7.05 -9.60
N CYS A 117 -2.52 6.08 -8.81
CA CYS A 117 -1.61 5.15 -8.15
C CYS A 117 -0.95 4.17 -9.14
N SER A 118 0.29 4.48 -9.53
CA SER A 118 1.07 3.64 -10.44
C SER A 118 1.31 2.23 -9.88
N ALA A 119 1.44 2.10 -8.55
CA ALA A 119 1.65 0.81 -7.91
C ALA A 119 0.43 -0.11 -8.05
N SER A 120 -0.81 0.43 -7.89
CA SER A 120 -2.04 -0.36 -8.07
C SER A 120 -2.17 -0.89 -9.50
N HIS A 121 -1.84 -0.06 -10.48
CA HIS A 121 -1.87 -0.47 -11.89
C HIS A 121 -0.72 -1.40 -12.31
N SER A 122 0.30 -1.57 -11.49
CA SER A 122 1.43 -2.49 -11.72
C SER A 122 1.22 -3.87 -11.11
N LEU A 123 0.16 -4.07 -10.32
CA LEU A 123 -0.16 -5.35 -9.68
C LEU A 123 -1.29 -6.07 -10.43
N SER A 124 -1.25 -7.40 -10.42
CA SER A 124 -2.30 -8.25 -11.01
C SER A 124 -3.35 -8.72 -10.00
N ALA A 125 -3.22 -8.34 -8.74
CA ALA A 125 -4.18 -8.66 -7.69
C ALA A 125 -5.47 -7.86 -7.86
N THR A 126 -6.60 -8.41 -7.45
CA THR A 126 -7.85 -7.66 -7.32
C THR A 126 -7.74 -6.75 -6.10
N LEU A 127 -7.96 -5.45 -6.30
CA LEU A 127 -7.88 -4.45 -5.25
C LEU A 127 -9.27 -4.02 -4.80
N SER A 128 -9.46 -3.85 -3.50
CA SER A 128 -10.68 -3.29 -2.93
C SER A 128 -10.35 -2.21 -1.91
N ALA A 129 -11.28 -1.27 -1.72
CA ALA A 129 -11.15 -0.15 -0.81
C ALA A 129 -12.19 -0.15 0.31
N VAL A 130 -11.74 0.17 1.49
CA VAL A 130 -12.57 0.54 2.63
C VAL A 130 -12.13 1.94 3.07
N VAL A 131 -13.06 2.86 3.26
CA VAL A 131 -12.75 4.21 3.76
C VAL A 131 -13.40 4.42 5.12
N VAL A 132 -12.58 4.81 6.07
CA VAL A 132 -12.97 5.15 7.44
C VAL A 132 -12.60 6.60 7.69
N VAL A 133 -13.58 7.44 7.98
CA VAL A 133 -13.40 8.86 8.31
C VAL A 133 -13.79 9.10 9.75
N ASN A 134 -12.85 9.64 10.55
CA ASN A 134 -13.08 9.91 11.98
C ASN A 134 -13.64 8.68 12.74
N GLY A 135 -13.11 7.50 12.46
CA GLY A 135 -13.51 6.23 13.07
C GLY A 135 -14.81 5.61 12.52
N GLN A 136 -15.47 6.24 11.55
CA GLN A 136 -16.68 5.71 10.94
C GLN A 136 -16.41 5.17 9.54
N LYS A 137 -16.81 3.94 9.26
CA LYS A 137 -16.74 3.37 7.92
C LYS A 137 -17.80 4.03 7.02
N VAL A 138 -17.32 4.71 5.97
CA VAL A 138 -18.16 5.51 5.06
C VAL A 138 -18.23 4.93 3.64
N TYR A 139 -17.30 4.02 3.29
CA TYR A 139 -17.27 3.37 1.99
C TYR A 139 -16.65 1.96 2.11
N ASP A 140 -17.17 1.02 1.32
CA ASP A 140 -16.66 -0.37 1.27
C ASP A 140 -17.09 -0.98 -0.07
N ASP A 141 -16.13 -1.29 -0.95
CA ASP A 141 -16.42 -1.90 -2.27
C ASP A 141 -16.12 -3.39 -2.35
N ARG A 142 -15.74 -4.03 -1.23
CA ARG A 142 -15.44 -5.48 -1.21
C ARG A 142 -16.60 -6.34 -1.68
N ALA A 143 -17.84 -5.87 -1.54
CA ALA A 143 -19.03 -6.58 -2.01
C ALA A 143 -19.12 -6.63 -3.55
N ASN A 144 -18.34 -5.82 -4.26
CA ASN A 144 -18.34 -5.76 -5.72
C ASN A 144 -17.22 -6.60 -6.35
N LEU A 145 -16.49 -7.38 -5.54
CA LEU A 145 -15.46 -8.27 -6.05
C LEU A 145 -16.10 -9.43 -6.81
N PRO A 146 -15.60 -9.83 -7.97
CA PRO A 146 -16.03 -11.05 -8.64
C PRO A 146 -15.69 -12.26 -7.77
N GLU A 147 -16.64 -13.23 -7.69
CA GLU A 147 -16.44 -14.54 -7.04
C GLU A 147 -15.34 -15.35 -7.71
#